data_6728a82d9e8e7d31ad1bc373385fb423
#
_entry.id   6728a82d9e8e7d31ad1bc373385fb423
#
_cell.length_a   1.000
_cell.length_b   1.000
_cell.length_c   1.000
_cell.angle_alpha   90.00
_cell.angle_beta   90.00
_cell.angle_gamma   90.00
#
_symmetry.space_group_name_H-M   'P 1'
#
loop_
_entity.id
_entity.type
_entity.pdbx_description
1 polymer ?
#
loop_
_entity_poly.entity_id
_entity_poly.type
_entity_poly.pdbx_seq_one_letter_code
_entity_poly.pdbx_strand_id
1 'polypeptide(L)'
;QMCIETERAEFINYRNRTQKEQERFRQHGIIDVLTALLPALDDIDRIREHSEMDDSFKAVATKIDKAFEKFGVEKFGEKGEDFDPTKHDAILHKPDADAEKETVDTVVEAGYRIGDRVIRAARVVVASPQN
;
A
#
# COMPACT_ATOMS: atom_id res chain seq x y z
N GLN A 1 40.61 -28.82 -3.30
CA GLN A 1 39.28 -28.71 -3.93
C GLN A 1 38.20 -28.23 -2.97
N MET A 2 38.22 -28.70 -1.71
CA MET A 2 37.23 -28.27 -0.72
C MET A 2 37.30 -26.76 -0.43
N CYS A 3 38.51 -26.18 -0.39
CA CYS A 3 38.68 -24.74 -0.17
C CYS A 3 38.08 -23.90 -1.30
N ILE A 4 38.25 -24.34 -2.55
CA ILE A 4 37.70 -23.62 -3.70
C ILE A 4 36.19 -23.65 -3.72
N GLU A 5 35.60 -24.80 -3.40
CA GLU A 5 34.15 -24.95 -3.34
C GLU A 5 33.53 -24.10 -2.22
N THR A 6 34.20 -24.03 -1.05
CA THR A 6 33.78 -23.20 0.07
C THR A 6 33.84 -21.72 -0.30
N GLU A 7 34.90 -21.28 -0.93
CA GLU A 7 35.05 -19.89 -1.37
C GLU A 7 33.99 -19.51 -2.40
N ARG A 8 33.66 -20.39 -3.32
CA ARG A 8 32.57 -20.16 -4.28
C ARG A 8 31.20 -20.04 -3.58
N ALA A 9 30.93 -20.90 -2.63
CA ALA A 9 29.70 -20.88 -1.88
C ALA A 9 29.58 -19.58 -1.10
N GLU A 10 30.65 -19.14 -0.44
CA GLU A 10 30.68 -17.87 0.29
C GLU A 10 30.49 -16.68 -0.64
N PHE A 11 31.12 -16.68 -1.81
CA PHE A 11 30.99 -15.62 -2.79
C PHE A 11 29.56 -15.52 -3.32
N ILE A 12 28.95 -16.66 -3.65
CA ILE A 12 27.55 -16.70 -4.12
C ILE A 12 26.62 -16.19 -3.03
N ASN A 13 26.82 -16.62 -1.79
CA ASN A 13 26.01 -16.17 -0.65
C ASN A 13 26.15 -14.67 -0.43
N TYR A 14 27.38 -14.13 -0.51
CA TYR A 14 27.64 -12.71 -0.39
C TYR A 14 26.92 -11.93 -1.50
N ARG A 15 27.02 -12.39 -2.74
CA ARG A 15 26.39 -11.74 -3.89
C ARG A 15 24.87 -11.72 -3.74
N ASN A 16 24.28 -12.85 -3.34
CA ASN A 16 22.83 -12.96 -3.14
C ASN A 16 22.35 -12.04 -2.03
N ARG A 17 23.10 -11.97 -0.92
CA ARG A 17 22.78 -11.10 0.19
C ARG A 17 22.89 -9.64 -0.21
N THR A 18 23.92 -9.26 -0.96
CA THR A 18 24.13 -7.89 -1.44
C THR A 18 22.98 -7.46 -2.37
N GLN A 19 22.54 -8.36 -3.26
CA GLN A 19 21.43 -8.07 -4.16
C GLN A 19 20.13 -7.84 -3.38
N LYS A 20 19.88 -8.63 -2.35
CA LYS A 20 18.70 -8.46 -1.49
C LYS A 20 18.77 -7.14 -0.73
N GLU A 21 19.95 -6.77 -0.23
CA GLU A 21 20.15 -5.49 0.47
C GLU A 21 19.94 -4.31 -0.47
N GLN A 22 20.43 -4.39 -1.71
CA GLN A 22 20.22 -3.35 -2.72
C GLN A 22 18.74 -3.17 -3.02
N GLU A 23 18.00 -4.26 -3.18
CA GLU A 23 16.56 -4.19 -3.43
C GLU A 23 15.82 -3.58 -2.23
N ARG A 24 16.26 -3.91 -1.02
CA ARG A 24 15.68 -3.33 0.20
C ARG A 24 15.93 -1.82 0.27
N PHE A 25 17.15 -1.38 -0.02
CA PHE A 25 17.49 0.04 -0.06
C PHE A 25 16.71 0.78 -1.13
N ARG A 26 16.52 0.16 -2.30
CA ARG A 26 15.72 0.73 -3.36
C ARG A 26 14.26 0.92 -2.89
N GLN A 27 13.68 -0.10 -2.25
CA GLN A 27 12.33 0.00 -1.70
C GLN A 27 12.23 1.08 -0.64
N HIS A 28 13.23 1.20 0.24
CA HIS A 28 13.26 2.26 1.25
C HIS A 28 13.24 3.65 0.63
N GLY A 29 14.00 3.87 -0.44
CA GLY A 29 14.00 5.14 -1.15
C GLY A 29 12.64 5.46 -1.76
N ILE A 30 11.98 4.47 -2.36
CA ILE A 30 10.64 4.62 -2.91
C ILE A 30 9.64 4.94 -1.80
N ILE A 31 9.72 4.25 -0.67
CA ILE A 31 8.85 4.48 0.48
C ILE A 31 9.04 5.89 1.03
N ASP A 32 10.27 6.38 1.13
CA ASP A 32 10.53 7.72 1.63
C ASP A 32 9.87 8.80 0.75
N VAL A 33 10.02 8.67 -0.57
CA VAL A 33 9.41 9.61 -1.51
C VAL A 33 7.88 9.52 -1.45
N LEU A 34 7.35 8.31 -1.44
CA LEU A 34 5.90 8.10 -1.40
C LEU A 34 5.30 8.65 -0.11
N THR A 35 5.98 8.43 1.03
CA THR A 35 5.52 8.94 2.33
C THR A 35 5.40 10.47 2.31
N ALA A 36 6.37 11.14 1.69
CA ALA A 36 6.34 12.59 1.55
C ALA A 36 5.20 13.06 0.66
N LEU A 37 4.77 12.25 -0.31
CA LEU A 37 3.70 12.57 -1.25
C LEU A 37 2.31 12.15 -0.79
N LEU A 38 2.21 11.34 0.28
CA LEU A 38 0.91 10.84 0.75
C LEU A 38 -0.11 11.94 1.00
N PRO A 39 0.22 13.08 1.62
CA PRO A 39 -0.77 14.14 1.80
C PRO A 39 -1.35 14.65 0.49
N ALA A 40 -0.52 14.78 -0.55
CA ALA A 40 -0.98 15.21 -1.87
C ALA A 40 -1.88 14.16 -2.52
N LEU A 41 -1.54 12.88 -2.36
CA LEU A 41 -2.34 11.78 -2.88
C LEU A 41 -3.70 11.71 -2.19
N ASP A 42 -3.73 11.95 -0.89
CA ASP A 42 -4.98 12.01 -0.12
C ASP A 42 -5.87 13.16 -0.59
N ASP A 43 -5.28 14.30 -0.91
CA ASP A 43 -6.01 15.45 -1.45
C ASP A 43 -6.60 15.13 -2.82
N ILE A 44 -5.87 14.41 -3.66
CA ILE A 44 -6.36 13.97 -4.97
C ILE A 44 -7.57 13.04 -4.79
N ASP A 45 -7.49 12.09 -3.89
CA ASP A 45 -8.61 11.18 -3.61
C ASP A 45 -9.84 11.93 -3.10
N ARG A 46 -9.63 12.93 -2.24
CA ARG A 46 -10.71 13.74 -1.70
C ARG A 46 -11.40 14.54 -2.80
N ILE A 47 -10.64 15.08 -3.73
CA ILE A 47 -11.19 15.79 -4.87
C ILE A 47 -12.00 14.85 -5.76
N ARG A 48 -11.52 13.62 -5.97
CA ARG A 48 -12.24 12.60 -6.75
C ARG A 48 -13.60 12.27 -6.14
N GLU A 49 -13.69 12.22 -4.82
CA GLU A 49 -14.92 11.86 -4.12
C GLU A 49 -15.95 12.98 -4.05
N HIS A 50 -15.48 14.22 -3.90
CA HIS A 50 -16.35 15.34 -3.55
C HIS A 50 -16.51 16.40 -4.62
N SER A 51 -15.80 16.29 -5.73
CA SER A 51 -15.83 17.30 -6.79
C SER A 51 -15.84 16.64 -8.15
N GLU A 52 -16.50 17.32 -9.11
CA GLU A 52 -16.35 16.95 -10.51
C GLU A 52 -14.94 17.35 -10.95
N MET A 53 -14.19 16.36 -11.41
CA MET A 53 -12.87 16.64 -11.94
C MET A 53 -12.96 16.92 -13.43
N ASP A 54 -12.22 17.92 -13.88
CA ASP A 54 -12.08 18.13 -15.31
C ASP A 54 -11.19 17.06 -15.92
N ASP A 55 -11.20 16.95 -17.24
CA ASP A 55 -10.45 15.91 -17.94
C ASP A 55 -8.94 16.05 -17.76
N SER A 56 -8.46 17.28 -17.62
CA SER A 56 -7.03 17.54 -17.39
C SER A 56 -6.58 17.00 -16.06
N PHE A 57 -7.36 17.21 -15.01
CA PHE A 57 -7.05 16.72 -13.67
C PHE A 57 -7.10 15.18 -13.62
N LYS A 58 -8.10 14.58 -14.25
CA LYS A 58 -8.20 13.12 -14.34
C LYS A 58 -6.99 12.52 -15.04
N ALA A 59 -6.53 13.15 -16.11
CA ALA A 59 -5.35 12.69 -16.85
C ALA A 59 -4.10 12.73 -15.98
N VAL A 60 -3.90 13.80 -15.19
CA VAL A 60 -2.75 13.92 -14.28
C VAL A 60 -2.83 12.86 -13.19
N ALA A 61 -3.98 12.67 -12.57
CA ALA A 61 -4.17 11.68 -11.51
C ALA A 61 -3.90 10.27 -12.02
N THR A 62 -4.37 9.93 -13.23
CA THR A 62 -4.12 8.63 -13.85
C THR A 62 -2.64 8.41 -14.12
N LYS A 63 -1.93 9.44 -14.58
CA LYS A 63 -0.49 9.35 -14.82
C LYS A 63 0.29 9.09 -13.54
N ILE A 64 -0.12 9.71 -12.45
CA ILE A 64 0.51 9.49 -11.13
C ILE A 64 0.28 8.04 -10.70
N ASP A 65 -0.93 7.53 -10.81
CA ASP A 65 -1.25 6.15 -10.45
C ASP A 65 -0.40 5.15 -11.26
N LYS A 66 -0.28 5.38 -12.56
CA LYS A 66 0.54 4.53 -13.44
C LYS A 66 2.03 4.59 -13.10
N ALA A 67 2.52 5.77 -12.71
CA ALA A 67 3.91 5.92 -12.32
C ALA A 67 4.22 5.08 -11.08
N PHE A 68 3.32 5.04 -10.10
CA PHE A 68 3.50 4.23 -8.91
C PHE A 68 3.43 2.73 -9.21
N GLU A 69 2.58 2.32 -10.14
CA GLU A 69 2.52 0.92 -10.58
C GLU A 69 3.86 0.43 -11.14
N LYS A 70 4.58 1.28 -11.86
CA LYS A 70 5.90 0.94 -12.39
C LYS A 70 6.92 0.59 -11.32
N PHE A 71 6.77 1.16 -10.14
CA PHE A 71 7.67 0.91 -9.00
C PHE A 71 7.18 -0.19 -8.09
N GLY A 72 6.08 -0.85 -8.46
CA GLY A 72 5.50 -1.92 -7.67
C GLY A 72 4.69 -1.44 -6.48
N VAL A 73 4.32 -0.18 -6.45
CA VAL A 73 3.48 0.39 -5.39
C VAL A 73 2.02 0.12 -5.74
N GLU A 74 1.29 -0.49 -4.80
CA GLU A 74 -0.12 -0.78 -4.94
C GLU A 74 -0.92 -0.02 -3.91
N LYS A 75 -2.04 0.53 -4.35
CA LYS A 75 -3.02 1.17 -3.49
C LYS A 75 -4.06 0.12 -3.09
N PHE A 76 -4.44 0.09 -1.83
CA PHE A 76 -5.45 -0.86 -1.36
C PHE A 76 -6.41 -0.18 -0.37
N GLY A 77 -7.45 -0.91 -0.01
CA GLY A 77 -8.53 -0.42 0.82
C GLY A 77 -9.69 0.04 -0.04
N GLU A 78 -10.66 -0.83 -0.24
CA GLU A 78 -11.87 -0.52 -1.00
C GLU A 78 -13.09 -0.79 -0.12
N LYS A 79 -14.13 -0.02 -0.35
CA LYS A 79 -15.41 -0.23 0.31
C LYS A 79 -15.93 -1.63 0.01
N GLY A 80 -16.35 -2.35 1.03
CA GLY A 80 -16.89 -3.69 0.91
C GLY A 80 -15.88 -4.81 1.10
N GLU A 81 -14.58 -4.49 1.22
CA GLU A 81 -13.58 -5.50 1.52
C GLU A 81 -13.78 -6.06 2.93
N ASP A 82 -13.34 -7.30 3.12
CA ASP A 82 -13.28 -7.88 4.46
C ASP A 82 -12.26 -7.13 5.30
N PHE A 83 -12.61 -6.82 6.53
CA PHE A 83 -11.69 -6.15 7.44
C PHE A 83 -10.53 -7.08 7.79
N ASP A 84 -9.32 -6.61 7.58
CA ASP A 84 -8.08 -7.33 7.88
C ASP A 84 -7.19 -6.44 8.74
N PRO A 85 -6.99 -6.77 10.03
CA PRO A 85 -6.18 -5.93 10.92
C PRO A 85 -4.74 -5.74 10.46
N THR A 86 -4.22 -6.60 9.59
CA THR A 86 -2.85 -6.46 9.06
C THR A 86 -2.74 -5.41 7.97
N LYS A 87 -3.85 -5.05 7.33
CA LYS A 87 -3.89 -4.10 6.21
C LYS A 87 -4.69 -2.85 6.51
N HIS A 88 -5.65 -2.95 7.42
CA HIS A 88 -6.59 -1.88 7.70
C HIS A 88 -6.42 -1.38 9.13
N ASP A 89 -6.54 -0.06 9.29
CA ASP A 89 -6.58 0.58 10.60
C ASP A 89 -8.01 1.06 10.82
N ALA A 90 -8.74 0.39 11.71
CA ALA A 90 -10.12 0.73 12.01
C ALA A 90 -10.18 1.93 12.95
N ILE A 91 -10.59 3.07 12.43
CA ILE A 91 -10.71 4.29 13.23
C ILE A 91 -12.07 4.39 13.91
N LEU A 92 -13.06 3.67 13.41
CA LEU A 92 -14.42 3.67 13.95
C LEU A 92 -15.11 2.37 13.57
N HIS A 93 -15.87 1.80 14.50
CA HIS A 93 -16.74 0.66 14.25
C HIS A 93 -18.19 1.14 14.21
N LYS A 94 -18.87 0.86 13.11
CA LYS A 94 -20.26 1.23 12.92
C LYS A 94 -21.12 -0.02 13.03
N PRO A 95 -22.09 -0.09 13.98
CA PRO A 95 -22.99 -1.23 14.03
C PRO A 95 -23.87 -1.30 12.78
N ASP A 96 -23.99 -2.49 12.21
CA ASP A 96 -24.80 -2.73 11.03
C ASP A 96 -25.55 -4.05 11.21
N ALA A 97 -26.86 -3.96 11.28
CA ALA A 97 -27.71 -5.14 11.45
C ALA A 97 -27.64 -6.11 10.27
N ASP A 98 -27.32 -5.60 9.08
CA ASP A 98 -27.22 -6.40 7.86
C ASP A 98 -25.85 -7.02 7.66
N ALA A 99 -24.85 -6.63 8.45
CA ALA A 99 -23.50 -7.16 8.31
C ALA A 99 -23.41 -8.55 8.93
N GLU A 100 -22.90 -9.52 8.17
CA GLU A 100 -22.63 -10.87 8.67
C GLU A 100 -21.27 -10.97 9.28
N LYS A 101 -20.33 -10.12 8.85
CA LYS A 101 -18.94 -10.08 9.30
C LYS A 101 -18.45 -8.64 9.26
N GLU A 102 -17.27 -8.41 9.84
CA GLU A 102 -16.65 -7.10 9.79
C GLU A 102 -16.15 -6.80 8.37
N THR A 103 -16.62 -5.71 7.81
CA THR A 103 -16.26 -5.25 6.47
C THR A 103 -15.95 -3.76 6.48
N VAL A 104 -15.25 -3.31 5.45
CA VAL A 104 -14.93 -1.89 5.28
C VAL A 104 -16.18 -1.16 4.80
N ASP A 105 -16.69 -0.25 5.62
CA ASP A 105 -17.85 0.59 5.27
C ASP A 105 -17.42 1.80 4.45
N THR A 106 -16.38 2.50 4.93
CA THR A 106 -15.85 3.70 4.29
C THR A 106 -14.35 3.72 4.42
N VAL A 107 -13.67 4.14 3.36
CA VAL A 107 -12.22 4.35 3.37
C VAL A 107 -11.95 5.83 3.58
N VAL A 108 -11.35 6.18 4.71
CA VAL A 108 -10.98 7.57 5.03
C VAL A 108 -9.68 7.94 4.33
N GLU A 109 -8.68 7.06 4.43
CA GLU A 109 -7.41 7.21 3.74
C GLU A 109 -7.00 5.86 3.17
N ALA A 110 -6.64 5.84 1.90
CA ALA A 110 -6.21 4.61 1.24
C ALA A 110 -4.88 4.11 1.80
N GLY A 111 -4.71 2.79 1.81
CA GLY A 111 -3.44 2.17 2.14
C GLY A 111 -2.56 2.02 0.90
N TYR A 112 -1.27 1.90 1.14
CA TYR A 112 -0.28 1.71 0.09
C TYR A 112 0.70 0.63 0.52
N ARG A 113 1.12 -0.20 -0.44
CA ARG A 113 2.12 -1.23 -0.21
C ARG A 113 3.08 -1.31 -1.38
N ILE A 114 4.30 -1.78 -1.13
CA ILE A 114 5.28 -2.10 -2.15
C ILE A 114 5.71 -3.55 -1.93
N GLY A 115 5.41 -4.42 -2.90
CA GLY A 115 5.60 -5.85 -2.71
C GLY A 115 4.82 -6.35 -1.50
N ASP A 116 5.51 -6.99 -0.57
CA ASP A 116 4.89 -7.51 0.67
C ASP A 116 4.90 -6.50 1.82
N ARG A 117 5.49 -5.33 1.60
CA ARG A 117 5.66 -4.32 2.65
C ARG A 117 4.54 -3.30 2.60
N VAL A 118 3.79 -3.18 3.70
CA VAL A 118 2.76 -2.16 3.85
C VAL A 118 3.43 -0.84 4.22
N ILE A 119 3.25 0.18 3.37
CA ILE A 119 3.79 1.52 3.60
C ILE A 119 2.90 2.26 4.58
N ARG A 120 1.59 2.21 4.35
CA ARG A 120 0.58 2.81 5.22
C ARG A 120 -0.67 1.93 5.18
N ALA A 121 -1.20 1.58 6.34
CA ALA A 121 -2.48 0.88 6.44
C ALA A 121 -3.61 1.78 5.97
N ALA A 122 -4.64 1.20 5.38
CA ALA A 122 -5.84 1.94 5.00
C ALA A 122 -6.62 2.30 6.26
N ARG A 123 -6.94 3.57 6.44
CA ARG A 123 -7.75 4.02 7.56
C ARG A 123 -9.22 3.92 7.15
N VAL A 124 -9.95 3.11 7.87
CA VAL A 124 -11.30 2.73 7.46
C VAL A 124 -12.29 2.82 8.62
N VAL A 125 -13.54 3.00 8.26
CA VAL A 125 -14.68 2.78 9.16
C VAL A 125 -15.18 1.37 8.88
N VAL A 126 -15.28 0.56 9.93
CA VAL A 126 -15.68 -0.85 9.82
C VAL A 126 -17.15 -0.98 10.16
N ALA A 127 -17.90 -1.67 9.30
CA ALA A 127 -19.26 -2.10 9.60
C ALA A 127 -19.16 -3.43 10.37
N SER A 128 -19.63 -3.43 11.60
CA SER A 128 -19.57 -4.60 12.47
C SER A 128 -20.97 -5.20 12.65
N PRO A 129 -21.08 -6.54 12.76
CA PRO A 129 -22.37 -7.16 13.07
C PRO A 129 -22.94 -6.62 14.37
N GLN A 130 -24.22 -6.35 14.36
CA GLN A 130 -24.93 -5.89 15.55
C GLN A 130 -25.39 -7.11 16.36
N ASN A 131 -24.87 -7.22 17.57
CA ASN A 131 -25.26 -8.30 18.50
C ASN A 131 -26.30 -7.83 19.47
#